data_04471a0a69c0dee150160733568d56b4
#
_entry.id   04471a0a69c0dee150160733568d56b4
#
_cell.length_a   1.000
_cell.length_b   1.000
_cell.length_c   1.000
_cell.angle_alpha   90.00
_cell.angle_beta   90.00
_cell.angle_gamma   90.00
#
_symmetry.space_group_name_H-M   'P 1'
#
loop_
_entity.id
_entity.type
_entity.pdbx_description
1 polymer ?
#
loop_
_entity_poly.entity_id
_entity_poly.type
_entity_poly.pdbx_seq_one_letter_code
_entity_poly.pdbx_strand_id
1 'polypeptide(L)'
;DVRQAYIESNNGGRGFARAVQRLVPTTRVEGFHQGANKEARILSNSATVLHTVRMPEDWCVRWPEFYAHLTTYKRLFRANRHDDAADALTGIVEREVTQSSSGRWQRARFI
;
A
#
# COMPACT_ATOMS: atom_id res chain seq x y z
N ASP A 1 16.90 3.63 -2.07
CA ASP A 1 16.48 4.96 -1.58
C ASP A 1 14.96 5.06 -1.64
N VAL A 2 14.32 5.33 -0.49
CA VAL A 2 12.88 5.58 -0.39
C VAL A 2 12.63 7.05 -0.70
N ARG A 3 11.84 7.33 -1.71
CA ARG A 3 11.52 8.71 -2.13
C ARG A 3 10.23 9.23 -1.50
N GLN A 4 9.29 8.34 -1.29
CA GLN A 4 7.95 8.66 -0.78
C GLN A 4 7.55 7.65 0.29
N ALA A 5 7.01 8.12 1.40
CA ALA A 5 6.42 7.31 2.46
C ALA A 5 5.03 7.85 2.79
N TYR A 6 4.05 6.96 2.84
CA TYR A 6 2.69 7.28 3.26
C TYR A 6 2.45 6.69 4.64
N ILE A 7 2.00 7.53 5.56
CA ILE A 7 1.76 7.13 6.95
C ILE A 7 0.30 7.42 7.30
N GLU A 8 -0.39 6.42 7.80
CA GLU A 8 -1.76 6.61 8.29
C GLU A 8 -1.75 7.60 9.46
N SER A 9 -2.54 8.66 9.34
CA SER A 9 -2.58 9.78 10.29
C SER A 9 -3.76 9.74 11.26
N ASN A 10 -4.51 8.64 11.29
CA ASN A 10 -5.58 8.43 12.26
C ASN A 10 -4.98 8.26 13.66
N ASN A 11 -5.73 8.66 14.70
CA ASN A 11 -5.36 8.41 16.10
C ASN A 11 -3.92 8.82 16.49
N GLY A 12 -3.51 10.03 16.13
CA GLY A 12 -2.19 10.56 16.49
C GLY A 12 -1.08 10.30 15.47
N GLY A 13 -1.39 9.66 14.37
CA GLY A 13 -0.43 9.38 13.29
C GLY A 13 0.18 10.62 12.65
N ARG A 14 -0.44 11.81 12.77
CA ARG A 14 0.13 13.10 12.32
C ARG A 14 1.43 13.44 13.04
N GLY A 15 1.47 13.27 14.35
CA GLY A 15 2.68 13.49 15.15
C GLY A 15 3.78 12.52 14.77
N PHE A 16 3.43 11.26 14.55
CA PHE A 16 4.35 10.24 14.08
C PHE A 16 4.91 10.56 12.70
N ALA A 17 4.06 10.90 11.74
CA ALA A 17 4.48 11.27 10.39
C ALA A 17 5.46 12.46 10.39
N ARG A 18 5.21 13.48 11.22
CA ARG A 18 6.11 14.64 11.39
C ARG A 18 7.45 14.22 12.00
N ALA A 19 7.45 13.32 12.98
CA ALA A 19 8.67 12.81 13.59
C ALA A 19 9.50 12.03 12.57
N VAL A 20 8.87 11.18 11.78
CA VAL A 20 9.54 10.43 10.69
C VAL A 20 10.12 11.38 9.65
N GLN A 21 9.38 12.42 9.23
CA GLN A 21 9.88 13.40 8.26
C GLN A 21 11.17 14.09 8.74
N ARG A 22 11.29 14.38 10.02
CA ARG A 22 12.50 14.98 10.58
C ARG A 22 13.71 14.04 10.50
N LEU A 23 13.47 12.73 10.63
CA LEU A 23 14.54 11.72 10.60
C LEU A 23 14.97 11.36 9.18
N VAL A 24 14.10 11.55 8.20
CA VAL A 24 14.35 11.17 6.79
C VAL A 24 14.12 12.37 5.85
N PRO A 25 14.98 13.39 5.89
CA PRO A 25 14.75 14.65 5.18
C PRO A 25 14.73 14.52 3.65
N THR A 26 15.32 13.46 3.10
CA THR A 26 15.34 13.18 1.65
C THR A 26 14.15 12.36 1.17
N THR A 27 13.33 11.86 2.07
CA THR A 27 12.11 11.12 1.77
C THR A 27 10.91 12.04 1.99
N ARG A 28 10.03 12.16 1.01
CA ARG A 28 8.76 12.86 1.21
C ARG A 28 7.82 12.01 2.06
N VAL A 29 7.45 12.49 3.24
CA VAL A 29 6.51 11.82 4.13
C VAL A 29 5.16 12.50 4.04
N GLU A 30 4.13 11.75 3.72
CA GLU A 30 2.76 12.22 3.57
C GLU A 30 1.83 11.46 4.51
N GLY A 31 1.09 12.19 5.34
CA GLY A 31 0.05 11.62 6.17
C GLY A 31 -1.24 11.43 5.37
N PHE A 32 -1.98 10.38 5.65
CA PHE A 32 -3.29 10.15 5.05
C PHE A 32 -4.29 9.67 6.09
N HIS A 33 -5.57 9.99 5.86
CA HIS A 33 -6.66 9.49 6.66
C HIS A 33 -7.30 8.25 6.02
N GLN A 34 -7.46 7.20 6.83
CA GLN A 34 -8.06 5.95 6.41
C GLN A 34 -9.46 5.84 7.02
N GLY A 35 -10.49 6.16 6.25
CA GLY A 35 -11.87 6.18 6.73
C GLY A 35 -12.77 5.05 6.23
N ALA A 36 -12.34 4.30 5.21
CA ALA A 36 -13.12 3.24 4.60
C ALA A 36 -12.88 1.88 5.25
N ASN A 37 -13.85 0.98 5.11
CA ASN A 37 -13.70 -0.40 5.54
C ASN A 37 -12.55 -1.09 4.80
N LYS A 38 -11.60 -1.64 5.55
CA LYS A 38 -10.38 -2.27 5.03
C LYS A 38 -10.67 -3.35 3.99
N GLU A 39 -11.55 -4.26 4.31
CA GLU A 39 -11.87 -5.38 3.43
C GLU A 39 -12.55 -4.93 2.13
N ALA A 40 -13.47 -4.01 2.23
CA ALA A 40 -14.14 -3.45 1.05
C ALA A 40 -13.14 -2.75 0.13
N ARG A 41 -12.15 -2.04 0.69
CA ARG A 41 -11.07 -1.40 -0.07
C ARG A 41 -10.19 -2.44 -0.77
N ILE A 42 -9.75 -3.46 -0.06
CA ILE A 42 -8.91 -4.55 -0.62
C ILE A 42 -9.64 -5.22 -1.78
N LEU A 43 -10.90 -5.58 -1.60
CA LEU A 43 -11.69 -6.24 -2.64
C LEU A 43 -11.94 -5.33 -3.85
N SER A 44 -12.30 -4.08 -3.63
CA SER A 44 -12.58 -3.15 -4.74
C SER A 44 -11.33 -2.79 -5.55
N ASN A 45 -10.14 -2.86 -4.96
CA ASN A 45 -8.87 -2.60 -5.62
C ASN A 45 -8.17 -3.86 -6.15
N SER A 46 -8.69 -5.04 -5.87
CA SER A 46 -8.02 -6.31 -6.19
C SER A 46 -7.70 -6.49 -7.68
N ALA A 47 -8.60 -6.10 -8.58
CA ALA A 47 -8.37 -6.16 -10.01
C ALA A 47 -7.24 -5.21 -10.44
N THR A 48 -7.22 -3.99 -9.91
CA THR A 48 -6.16 -3.01 -10.19
C THR A 48 -4.81 -3.51 -9.69
N VAL A 49 -4.75 -4.07 -8.49
CA VAL A 49 -3.54 -4.70 -7.94
C VAL A 49 -3.03 -5.79 -8.89
N LEU A 50 -3.91 -6.68 -9.30
CA LEU A 50 -3.56 -7.80 -10.18
C LEU A 50 -3.01 -7.34 -11.53
N HIS A 51 -3.54 -6.26 -12.10
CA HIS A 51 -3.13 -5.75 -13.40
C HIS A 51 -1.91 -4.82 -13.37
N THR A 52 -1.66 -4.14 -12.26
CA THR A 52 -0.63 -3.10 -12.20
C THR A 52 0.61 -3.50 -11.41
N VAL A 53 0.45 -4.32 -10.37
CA VAL A 53 1.57 -4.70 -9.50
C VAL A 53 2.35 -5.85 -10.13
N ARG A 54 3.68 -5.72 -10.11
CA ARG A 54 4.61 -6.76 -10.53
C ARG A 54 5.56 -7.08 -9.39
N MET A 55 5.77 -8.35 -9.16
CA MET A 55 6.71 -8.85 -8.16
C MET A 55 7.92 -9.48 -8.84
N PRO A 56 9.11 -9.41 -8.22
CA PRO A 56 10.25 -10.21 -8.71
C PRO A 56 9.89 -11.70 -8.71
N GLU A 57 10.45 -12.43 -9.64
CA GLU A 57 10.17 -13.87 -9.81
C GLU A 57 10.45 -14.69 -8.54
N ASP A 58 11.47 -14.27 -7.78
CA ASP A 58 11.92 -14.90 -6.54
C ASP A 58 11.31 -14.28 -5.26
N TRP A 59 10.24 -13.53 -5.36
CA TRP A 59 9.65 -12.82 -4.21
C TRP A 59 9.17 -13.74 -3.09
N CYS A 60 8.79 -14.97 -3.41
CA CYS A 60 8.40 -15.97 -2.41
C CYS A 60 9.58 -16.40 -1.50
N VAL A 61 10.80 -16.34 -2.03
CA VAL A 61 12.03 -16.64 -1.28
C VAL A 61 12.56 -15.40 -0.55
N ARG A 62 12.49 -14.24 -1.19
CA ARG A 62 12.99 -12.97 -0.62
C ARG A 62 12.11 -12.46 0.51
N TRP A 63 10.78 -12.60 0.38
CA TRP A 63 9.80 -12.12 1.35
C TRP A 63 8.72 -13.17 1.62
N PRO A 64 9.09 -14.27 2.28
CA PRO A 64 8.20 -15.43 2.44
C PRO A 64 6.92 -15.12 3.22
N GLU A 65 6.99 -14.28 4.25
CA GLU A 65 5.80 -13.88 5.03
C GLU A 65 4.85 -13.02 4.18
N PHE A 66 5.38 -12.03 3.48
CA PHE A 66 4.58 -11.19 2.59
C PHE A 66 3.91 -12.02 1.49
N TYR A 67 4.67 -12.93 0.90
CA TYR A 67 4.15 -13.87 -0.09
C TYR A 67 3.00 -14.72 0.47
N ALA A 68 3.21 -15.33 1.63
CA ALA A 68 2.22 -16.18 2.26
C ALA A 68 0.94 -15.41 2.61
N HIS A 69 1.07 -14.24 3.21
CA HIS A 69 -0.08 -13.42 3.61
C HIS A 69 -0.87 -12.90 2.41
N LEU A 70 -0.20 -12.49 1.35
CA LEU A 70 -0.85 -11.97 0.16
C LEU A 70 -1.54 -13.07 -0.66
N THR A 71 -0.88 -14.20 -0.86
CA THR A 71 -1.41 -15.31 -1.69
C THR A 71 -2.50 -16.11 -0.99
N THR A 72 -2.56 -16.08 0.33
CA THR A 72 -3.60 -16.77 1.12
C THR A 72 -4.75 -15.87 1.54
N TYR A 73 -4.72 -14.59 1.19
CA TYR A 73 -5.81 -13.66 1.49
C TYR A 73 -7.11 -14.13 0.82
N LYS A 74 -8.15 -14.28 1.62
CA LYS A 74 -9.45 -14.80 1.18
C LYS A 74 -10.51 -13.70 1.16
N ARG A 75 -11.47 -13.85 0.25
CA ARG A 75 -12.62 -12.97 0.11
C ARG A 75 -13.54 -12.92 1.35
N LEU A 76 -13.47 -13.94 2.19
CA LEU A 76 -14.23 -14.03 3.44
C LEU A 76 -13.39 -13.52 4.60
N PHE A 77 -13.71 -12.36 5.12
CA PHE A 77 -12.96 -11.58 6.10
C PHE A 77 -12.56 -12.31 7.37
N ARG A 78 -13.49 -13.05 7.94
CA ARG A 78 -13.28 -13.75 9.21
C ARG A 78 -12.22 -14.87 9.12
N ALA A 79 -11.80 -15.21 7.92
CA ALA A 79 -10.78 -16.22 7.68
C ALA A 79 -9.35 -15.63 7.55
N ASN A 80 -9.21 -14.30 7.50
CA ASN A 80 -7.92 -13.66 7.34
C ASN A 80 -7.35 -13.22 8.68
N ARG A 81 -6.33 -13.93 9.16
CA ARG A 81 -5.59 -13.56 10.37
C ARG A 81 -4.55 -12.47 10.11
N HIS A 82 -4.04 -12.41 8.88
CA HIS A 82 -2.96 -11.53 8.47
C HIS A 82 -3.41 -10.81 7.19
N ASP A 83 -3.87 -9.59 7.35
CA ASP A 83 -4.35 -8.75 6.25
C ASP A 83 -3.45 -7.55 5.93
N ASP A 84 -2.38 -7.38 6.69
CA ASP A 84 -1.49 -6.21 6.58
C ASP A 84 -0.81 -6.10 5.21
N ALA A 85 -0.40 -7.23 4.63
CA ALA A 85 0.21 -7.26 3.30
C ALA A 85 -0.77 -6.78 2.22
N ALA A 86 -2.00 -7.28 2.24
CA ALA A 86 -3.05 -6.89 1.30
C ALA A 86 -3.48 -5.43 1.49
N ASP A 87 -3.58 -4.97 2.74
CA ASP A 87 -3.92 -3.59 3.09
C ASP A 87 -2.84 -2.61 2.62
N ALA A 88 -1.59 -2.89 2.89
CA ALA A 88 -0.46 -2.06 2.48
C ALA A 88 -0.36 -1.95 0.95
N LEU A 89 -0.50 -3.06 0.24
CA LEU A 89 -0.46 -3.09 -1.21
C LEU A 89 -1.63 -2.33 -1.83
N THR A 90 -2.82 -2.49 -1.28
CA THR A 90 -4.01 -1.72 -1.66
C THR A 90 -3.80 -0.23 -1.46
N GLY A 91 -3.21 0.18 -0.34
CA GLY A 91 -2.89 1.56 -0.05
C GLY A 91 -1.92 2.19 -1.06
N ILE A 92 -0.93 1.45 -1.53
CA ILE A 92 -0.03 1.88 -2.59
C ILE A 92 -0.79 2.10 -3.91
N VAL A 93 -1.60 1.14 -4.31
CA VAL A 93 -2.38 1.21 -5.55
C VAL A 93 -3.37 2.36 -5.54
N GLU A 94 -4.07 2.58 -4.44
CA GLU A 94 -4.99 3.71 -4.29
C GLU A 94 -4.29 5.05 -4.51
N ARG A 95 -3.07 5.21 -4.01
CA ARG A 95 -2.35 6.48 -4.08
C ARG A 95 -1.62 6.68 -5.40
N GLU A 96 -0.99 5.63 -5.90
CA GLU A 96 -0.15 5.74 -7.09
C GLU A 96 -0.93 5.58 -8.40
N VAL A 97 -1.99 4.78 -8.42
CA VAL A 97 -2.74 4.47 -9.63
C VAL A 97 -4.02 5.29 -9.73
N THR A 98 -4.82 5.33 -8.69
CA THR A 98 -6.15 5.97 -8.71
C THR A 98 -6.04 7.49 -8.71
N GLN A 99 -5.06 8.07 -8.04
CA GLN A 99 -4.86 9.52 -8.04
C GLN A 99 -4.27 10.05 -9.35
N SER A 100 -3.55 9.23 -10.09
CA SER A 100 -3.04 9.62 -11.41
C SER A 100 -4.12 9.67 -12.50
N SER A 101 -5.30 9.12 -12.27
CA SER A 101 -6.42 9.21 -13.19
C SER A 101 -7.17 10.56 -13.16
N SER A 102 -6.92 11.40 -12.16
CA SER A 102 -7.55 12.72 -12.04
C SER A 102 -6.72 13.89 -12.61
N GLY A 103 -5.56 13.64 -13.16
CA GLY A 103 -4.74 14.68 -13.78
C GLY A 103 -3.45 14.16 -14.39
N ARG A 104 -3.39 14.14 -15.72
CA ARG A 104 -2.24 13.81 -16.56
C ARG A 104 -1.64 12.41 -16.34
N TRP A 105 -1.78 11.59 -17.34
CA TRP A 105 -1.07 10.34 -17.53
C TRP A 105 0.45 10.54 -17.47
N GLN A 106 1.02 10.56 -16.29
CA GLN A 106 2.43 10.23 -16.16
C GLN A 106 2.49 8.72 -15.98
N ARG A 107 2.94 8.04 -17.02
CA ARG A 107 3.31 6.64 -16.93
C ARG A 107 4.31 6.51 -15.79
N ALA A 108 3.87 5.98 -14.66
CA ALA A 108 4.78 5.46 -13.66
C ALA A 108 5.54 4.32 -14.35
N ARG A 109 6.77 4.58 -14.76
CA ARG A 109 7.67 3.52 -15.22
C ARG A 109 8.20 2.81 -13.99
N PHE A 110 7.58 1.71 -13.66
CA PHE A 110 8.20 0.72 -12.80
C PHE A 110 9.19 -0.06 -13.65
N ILE A 111 10.46 0.23 -13.43
CA ILE A 111 11.54 -0.60 -13.96
C ILE A 111 11.93 -1.58 -12.88
#